data_f2d68b18a07ba6f10800da9cfc3b59b9
#
_entry.id   f2d68b18a07ba6f10800da9cfc3b59b9
#
_cell.length_a   1.000
_cell.length_b   1.000
_cell.length_c   1.000
_cell.angle_alpha   90.00
_cell.angle_beta   90.00
_cell.angle_gamma   90.00
#
_symmetry.space_group_name_H-M   'P 1'
#
loop_
_entity.id
_entity.type
_entity.pdbx_description
1 polymer ?
#
loop_
_entity_poly.entity_id
_entity_poly.type
_entity_poly.pdbx_seq_one_letter_code
_entity_poly.pdbx_strand_id
1 'polypeptide(L)'
;MWEDYERKNKITKIILAVVAVILAAGLIWGIKLANERDVEAESEFQVMAQQNQADQEAAKAEQLAKIEADYEQDMAVIEQYLPGIVCWGDRLTAGSAGAVSYPSALEELIKTNITNLYDFRSTLDYADNISRVDWTQYKAEIPIVNLGTGEENTYTILGRSGADPYVVYYDITIPAETEQVALYIRSSEGKMVEPLTEGDGGVNPVTIAGIEGTLTHGSEGYNTTYYFTRLEPGEEIFVPAGTEIVTAAADEYLNYFPIIWIGSYGDYSSAEDLVSQIRLLLEHHGNPDRYLVVGLCYIDIYYGGGYNTAFEDFESVMLKAFGDHFINLRKYMASDALADAEMEASKDDEYELSVGRPPQSLRATKDSREFSATGYKLIGQLIYDRMDQLGYFDEIVKELGIDTVREEIRTGVRDENGVTITSGQ
;
A
#
# COMPACT_ATOMS: atom_id res chain seq x y z
N MET A 1 -76.15 55.60 -69.43
CA MET A 1 -75.16 56.18 -68.48
C MET A 1 -75.15 55.45 -67.12
N TRP A 2 -76.33 55.09 -66.58
CA TRP A 2 -76.36 54.37 -65.28
C TRP A 2 -75.96 52.92 -65.37
N GLU A 3 -76.39 52.22 -66.40
CA GLU A 3 -76.04 50.83 -66.61
C GLU A 3 -74.51 50.62 -66.86
N ASP A 4 -73.85 51.55 -67.50
CA ASP A 4 -72.41 51.51 -67.76
C ASP A 4 -71.59 51.76 -66.50
N TYR A 5 -72.14 52.54 -65.55
CA TYR A 5 -71.52 52.76 -64.22
C TYR A 5 -71.64 51.54 -63.37
N GLU A 6 -72.77 50.85 -63.31
CA GLU A 6 -72.96 49.63 -62.54
C GLU A 6 -72.06 48.48 -63.08
N ARG A 7 -71.96 48.43 -64.42
CA ARG A 7 -71.09 47.39 -65.04
C ARG A 7 -69.63 47.59 -64.73
N LYS A 8 -69.17 48.87 -64.80
CA LYS A 8 -67.78 49.18 -64.37
C LYS A 8 -67.52 48.93 -62.92
N ASN A 9 -68.48 49.24 -62.03
CA ASN A 9 -68.35 48.98 -60.58
C ASN A 9 -68.33 47.50 -60.24
N LYS A 10 -69.11 46.68 -60.93
CA LYS A 10 -69.05 45.19 -60.86
C LYS A 10 -67.69 44.65 -61.32
N ILE A 11 -67.19 45.11 -62.47
CA ILE A 11 -65.86 44.70 -62.97
C ILE A 11 -64.75 45.07 -61.97
N THR A 12 -64.80 46.31 -61.42
CA THR A 12 -63.80 46.78 -60.48
C THR A 12 -63.84 45.95 -59.19
N LYS A 13 -65.02 45.56 -58.68
CA LYS A 13 -65.16 44.68 -57.51
C LYS A 13 -64.61 43.29 -57.82
N ILE A 14 -64.85 42.74 -58.99
CA ILE A 14 -64.31 41.43 -59.39
C ILE A 14 -62.77 41.48 -59.49
N ILE A 15 -62.24 42.53 -60.11
CA ILE A 15 -60.76 42.70 -60.17
C ILE A 15 -60.16 42.85 -58.80
N LEU A 16 -60.73 43.62 -57.88
CA LEU A 16 -60.28 43.75 -56.51
C LEU A 16 -60.38 42.42 -55.77
N ALA A 17 -61.43 41.61 -55.91
CA ALA A 17 -61.54 40.35 -55.36
C ALA A 17 -60.51 39.35 -55.86
N VAL A 18 -60.22 39.36 -57.17
CA VAL A 18 -59.19 38.51 -57.78
C VAL A 18 -57.78 38.93 -57.28
N VAL A 19 -57.51 40.22 -57.21
CA VAL A 19 -56.22 40.71 -56.62
C VAL A 19 -56.09 40.34 -55.19
N ALA A 20 -57.14 40.44 -54.40
CA ALA A 20 -57.12 40.03 -53.00
C ALA A 20 -56.86 38.52 -52.79
N VAL A 21 -57.45 37.68 -53.69
CA VAL A 21 -57.19 36.23 -53.69
C VAL A 21 -55.73 35.88 -54.05
N ILE A 22 -55.20 36.58 -55.07
CA ILE A 22 -53.80 36.42 -55.51
C ILE A 22 -52.84 36.82 -54.38
N LEU A 23 -53.07 37.99 -53.71
CA LEU A 23 -52.26 38.40 -52.56
C LEU A 23 -52.36 37.45 -51.38
N ALA A 24 -53.55 36.95 -51.05
CA ALA A 24 -53.73 36.00 -50.03
C ALA A 24 -53.04 34.64 -50.33
N ALA A 25 -53.12 34.15 -51.54
CA ALA A 25 -52.39 32.98 -52.00
C ALA A 25 -50.87 33.18 -51.96
N GLY A 26 -50.38 34.35 -52.38
CA GLY A 26 -48.96 34.69 -52.28
C GLY A 26 -48.44 34.75 -50.82
N LEU A 27 -49.27 35.33 -49.95
CA LEU A 27 -48.93 35.37 -48.50
C LEU A 27 -48.87 33.96 -47.89
N ILE A 28 -49.86 33.11 -48.15
CA ILE A 28 -49.94 31.73 -47.72
C ILE A 28 -48.73 30.93 -48.26
N TRP A 29 -48.39 31.13 -49.52
CA TRP A 29 -47.21 30.47 -50.12
C TRP A 29 -45.90 30.97 -49.51
N GLY A 30 -45.77 32.28 -49.26
CA GLY A 30 -44.64 32.87 -48.60
C GLY A 30 -44.44 32.35 -47.17
N ILE A 31 -45.52 32.25 -46.40
CA ILE A 31 -45.51 31.69 -45.05
C ILE A 31 -45.09 30.18 -45.08
N LYS A 32 -45.62 29.44 -46.05
CA LYS A 32 -45.24 28.02 -46.20
C LYS A 32 -43.77 27.85 -46.54
N LEU A 33 -43.25 28.67 -47.45
CA LEU A 33 -41.83 28.64 -47.82
C LEU A 33 -40.91 29.06 -46.66
N ALA A 34 -41.33 30.03 -45.86
CA ALA A 34 -40.61 30.46 -44.67
C ALA A 34 -40.60 29.32 -43.63
N ASN A 35 -41.75 28.69 -43.35
CA ASN A 35 -41.80 27.56 -42.43
C ASN A 35 -40.97 26.34 -42.90
N GLU A 36 -40.97 26.04 -44.20
CA GLU A 36 -40.13 24.97 -44.75
C GLU A 36 -38.64 25.24 -44.55
N ARG A 37 -38.19 26.49 -44.77
CA ARG A 37 -36.81 26.90 -44.51
C ARG A 37 -36.45 26.87 -43.03
N ASP A 38 -37.34 27.28 -42.15
CA ASP A 38 -37.12 27.25 -40.71
C ASP A 38 -37.01 25.81 -40.21
N VAL A 39 -37.83 24.89 -40.74
CA VAL A 39 -37.74 23.45 -40.41
C VAL A 39 -36.46 22.82 -40.93
N GLU A 40 -36.03 23.15 -42.17
CA GLU A 40 -34.76 22.69 -42.71
C GLU A 40 -33.57 23.22 -41.90
N ALA A 41 -33.55 24.51 -41.56
CA ALA A 41 -32.49 25.12 -40.75
C ALA A 41 -32.44 24.51 -39.32
N GLU A 42 -33.60 24.23 -38.70
CA GLU A 42 -33.67 23.59 -37.41
C GLU A 42 -33.18 22.13 -37.47
N SER A 43 -33.50 21.41 -38.55
CA SER A 43 -33.01 20.03 -38.75
C SER A 43 -31.49 20.01 -39.01
N GLU A 44 -30.94 20.91 -39.79
CA GLU A 44 -29.48 21.04 -39.98
C GLU A 44 -28.76 21.41 -38.69
N PHE A 45 -29.33 22.34 -37.90
CA PHE A 45 -28.80 22.66 -36.58
C PHE A 45 -28.78 21.50 -35.61
N GLN A 46 -29.86 20.69 -35.58
CA GLN A 46 -29.91 19.47 -34.73
C GLN A 46 -28.90 18.43 -35.20
N VAL A 47 -28.72 18.24 -36.50
CA VAL A 47 -27.70 17.31 -37.03
C VAL A 47 -26.30 17.78 -36.67
N MET A 48 -25.99 19.08 -36.82
CA MET A 48 -24.70 19.63 -36.43
C MET A 48 -24.48 19.54 -34.91
N ALA A 49 -25.51 19.79 -34.12
CA ALA A 49 -25.42 19.65 -32.67
C ALA A 49 -25.13 18.20 -32.25
N GLN A 50 -25.82 17.24 -32.87
CA GLN A 50 -25.55 15.82 -32.63
C GLN A 50 -24.15 15.40 -33.10
N GLN A 51 -23.69 15.88 -34.22
CA GLN A 51 -22.33 15.62 -34.73
C GLN A 51 -21.28 16.19 -33.78
N ASN A 52 -21.43 17.46 -33.37
CA ASN A 52 -20.54 18.07 -32.38
C ASN A 52 -20.53 17.34 -31.04
N GLN A 53 -21.68 16.86 -30.58
CA GLN A 53 -21.76 16.07 -29.37
C GLN A 53 -21.03 14.71 -29.55
N ALA A 54 -21.24 14.02 -30.67
CA ALA A 54 -20.56 12.76 -30.97
C ALA A 54 -19.04 12.96 -31.09
N ASP A 55 -18.58 14.02 -31.73
CA ASP A 55 -17.17 14.36 -31.85
C ASP A 55 -16.53 14.67 -30.46
N GLN A 56 -17.26 15.37 -29.58
CA GLN A 56 -16.83 15.64 -28.21
C GLN A 56 -16.78 14.37 -27.39
N GLU A 57 -17.76 13.47 -27.49
CA GLU A 57 -17.78 12.19 -26.82
C GLU A 57 -16.63 11.28 -27.30
N ALA A 58 -16.36 11.25 -28.60
CA ALA A 58 -15.24 10.51 -29.18
C ALA A 58 -13.88 11.05 -28.70
N ALA A 59 -13.69 12.37 -28.71
CA ALA A 59 -12.46 13.00 -28.21
C ALA A 59 -12.26 12.71 -26.71
N LYS A 60 -13.34 12.75 -25.92
CA LYS A 60 -13.27 12.40 -24.50
C LYS A 60 -12.91 10.92 -24.28
N ALA A 61 -13.48 10.01 -25.07
CA ALA A 61 -13.17 8.58 -24.99
C ALA A 61 -11.70 8.31 -25.36
N GLU A 62 -11.18 8.98 -26.38
CA GLU A 62 -9.76 8.88 -26.76
C GLU A 62 -8.83 9.38 -25.66
N GLN A 63 -9.17 10.49 -25.00
CA GLN A 63 -8.40 11.02 -23.88
C GLN A 63 -8.43 10.09 -22.66
N LEU A 64 -9.59 9.52 -22.33
CA LEU A 64 -9.70 8.56 -21.24
C LEU A 64 -8.87 7.31 -21.51
N ALA A 65 -8.93 6.77 -22.73
CA ALA A 65 -8.14 5.61 -23.11
C ALA A 65 -6.62 5.91 -23.02
N LYS A 66 -6.21 7.14 -23.31
CA LYS A 66 -4.81 7.56 -23.13
C LYS A 66 -4.42 7.61 -21.66
N ILE A 67 -5.26 8.21 -20.79
CA ILE A 67 -5.02 8.26 -19.34
C ILE A 67 -4.88 6.83 -18.78
N GLU A 68 -5.77 5.93 -19.18
CA GLU A 68 -5.76 4.53 -18.75
C GLU A 68 -4.46 3.82 -19.19
N ALA A 69 -4.04 4.01 -20.43
CA ALA A 69 -2.80 3.42 -20.95
C ALA A 69 -1.54 3.98 -20.25
N ASP A 70 -1.47 5.29 -20.02
CA ASP A 70 -0.37 5.91 -19.31
C ASP A 70 -0.33 5.45 -17.83
N TYR A 71 -1.49 5.34 -17.18
CA TYR A 71 -1.61 4.79 -15.82
C TYR A 71 -1.16 3.33 -15.73
N GLU A 72 -1.61 2.46 -16.64
CA GLU A 72 -1.17 1.06 -16.69
C GLU A 72 0.34 0.94 -16.87
N GLN A 73 0.94 1.79 -17.72
CA GLN A 73 2.38 1.83 -17.91
C GLN A 73 3.11 2.26 -16.64
N ASP A 74 2.63 3.30 -15.95
CA ASP A 74 3.23 3.81 -14.73
C ASP A 74 3.08 2.82 -13.56
N MET A 75 1.93 2.11 -13.47
CA MET A 75 1.77 1.04 -12.46
C MET A 75 2.71 -0.13 -12.72
N ALA A 76 2.98 -0.47 -13.97
CA ALA A 76 4.00 -1.48 -14.31
C ALA A 76 5.42 -1.06 -13.86
N VAL A 77 5.73 0.24 -13.89
CA VAL A 77 6.99 0.78 -13.32
C VAL A 77 7.03 0.55 -11.80
N ILE A 78 5.94 0.85 -11.09
CA ILE A 78 5.86 0.60 -9.64
C ILE A 78 6.06 -0.89 -9.34
N GLU A 79 5.34 -1.77 -10.03
CA GLU A 79 5.46 -3.22 -9.87
C GLU A 79 6.87 -3.74 -10.16
N GLN A 80 7.57 -3.14 -11.13
CA GLN A 80 8.94 -3.54 -11.47
C GLN A 80 9.96 -3.10 -10.41
N TYR A 81 9.87 -1.89 -9.88
CA TYR A 81 10.92 -1.29 -9.04
C TYR A 81 10.60 -1.29 -7.55
N LEU A 82 9.33 -1.29 -7.16
CA LEU A 82 8.89 -1.34 -5.78
C LEU A 82 7.48 -1.97 -5.68
N PRO A 83 7.34 -3.27 -5.95
CA PRO A 83 6.05 -3.97 -5.99
C PRO A 83 5.32 -3.94 -4.63
N GLY A 84 6.07 -3.77 -3.56
CA GLY A 84 5.57 -3.66 -2.21
C GLY A 84 6.68 -3.84 -1.18
N ILE A 85 6.34 -3.61 0.07
CA ILE A 85 7.21 -3.79 1.23
C ILE A 85 6.55 -4.78 2.18
N VAL A 86 7.30 -5.78 2.65
CA VAL A 86 6.84 -6.71 3.69
C VAL A 86 7.67 -6.53 4.95
N CYS A 87 7.03 -6.31 6.08
CA CYS A 87 7.67 -6.07 7.37
C CYS A 87 7.52 -7.32 8.25
N TRP A 88 8.58 -8.11 8.33
CA TRP A 88 8.65 -9.31 9.16
C TRP A 88 9.12 -8.98 10.58
N GLY A 89 8.40 -9.44 11.58
CA GLY A 89 8.81 -9.23 12.95
C GLY A 89 7.80 -9.69 14.01
N ASP A 90 8.12 -9.30 15.23
CA ASP A 90 7.34 -9.56 16.43
C ASP A 90 6.42 -8.37 16.80
N ARG A 91 6.04 -8.25 18.08
CA ARG A 91 5.22 -7.16 18.63
C ARG A 91 5.78 -5.77 18.31
N LEU A 92 7.11 -5.61 18.20
CA LEU A 92 7.71 -4.31 17.89
C LEU A 92 7.40 -3.89 16.45
N THR A 93 7.27 -4.84 15.54
CA THR A 93 6.81 -4.61 14.17
C THR A 93 5.29 -4.45 14.11
N ALA A 94 4.53 -5.26 14.87
CA ALA A 94 3.07 -5.13 14.97
C ALA A 94 2.64 -3.72 15.40
N GLY A 95 3.40 -3.11 16.30
CA GLY A 95 3.12 -1.82 16.87
C GLY A 95 2.35 -1.87 18.19
N SER A 96 2.18 -0.73 18.86
CA SER A 96 1.45 -0.65 20.11
C SER A 96 -0.06 -0.74 19.89
N ALA A 97 -0.77 -1.33 20.86
CA ALA A 97 -2.23 -1.38 20.88
C ALA A 97 -2.82 0.03 20.83
N GLY A 98 -3.27 0.46 19.67
CA GLY A 98 -3.93 1.75 19.52
C GLY A 98 -3.51 2.58 18.31
N ALA A 99 -2.77 2.02 17.35
CA ALA A 99 -2.77 2.55 16.00
C ALA A 99 -1.45 2.97 15.34
N VAL A 100 -0.31 3.00 15.99
CA VAL A 100 0.93 3.41 15.30
C VAL A 100 1.96 2.28 15.37
N SER A 101 2.39 1.86 14.20
CA SER A 101 3.53 0.97 14.01
C SER A 101 4.52 1.66 13.07
N TYR A 102 5.77 1.19 13.01
CA TYR A 102 6.70 1.76 12.03
C TYR A 102 6.27 1.45 10.57
N PRO A 103 5.65 0.30 10.23
CA PRO A 103 5.14 0.10 8.88
C PRO A 103 4.07 1.13 8.48
N SER A 104 3.17 1.49 9.39
CA SER A 104 2.18 2.54 9.10
C SER A 104 2.80 3.94 8.96
N ALA A 105 3.83 4.25 9.75
CA ALA A 105 4.57 5.50 9.61
C ALA A 105 5.36 5.56 8.29
N LEU A 106 5.98 4.44 7.89
CA LEU A 106 6.65 4.31 6.61
C LEU A 106 5.68 4.45 5.43
N GLU A 107 4.48 3.88 5.54
CA GLU A 107 3.42 4.00 4.54
C GLU A 107 3.05 5.47 4.28
N GLU A 108 2.86 6.26 5.33
CA GLU A 108 2.56 7.69 5.23
C GLU A 108 3.70 8.47 4.56
N LEU A 109 4.96 8.11 4.82
CA LEU A 109 6.13 8.74 4.19
C LEU A 109 6.21 8.41 2.70
N ILE A 110 5.99 7.15 2.33
CA ILE A 110 5.96 6.72 0.92
C ILE A 110 4.78 7.36 0.19
N LYS A 111 3.60 7.41 0.80
CA LYS A 111 2.46 8.13 0.24
C LYS A 111 2.80 9.59 -0.01
N THR A 112 3.35 10.27 0.97
CA THR A 112 3.64 11.70 0.88
C THR A 112 4.72 12.01 -0.17
N ASN A 113 5.78 11.20 -0.22
CA ASN A 113 6.98 11.52 -1.00
C ASN A 113 7.02 10.85 -2.39
N ILE A 114 6.12 9.89 -2.67
CA ILE A 114 6.11 9.14 -3.92
C ILE A 114 4.71 9.12 -4.52
N THR A 115 3.74 8.39 -3.94
CA THR A 115 2.47 8.16 -4.62
C THR A 115 1.58 9.39 -4.73
N ASN A 116 1.53 10.24 -3.70
CA ASN A 116 0.80 11.51 -3.80
C ASN A 116 1.45 12.48 -4.79
N LEU A 117 2.79 12.47 -4.93
CA LEU A 117 3.49 13.29 -5.93
C LEU A 117 3.19 12.79 -7.34
N TYR A 118 3.14 11.50 -7.55
CA TYR A 118 2.70 10.90 -8.80
C TYR A 118 1.25 11.28 -9.13
N ASP A 119 0.33 11.11 -8.20
CA ASP A 119 -1.09 11.46 -8.37
C ASP A 119 -1.25 12.96 -8.72
N PHE A 120 -0.48 13.82 -8.08
CA PHE A 120 -0.47 15.26 -8.37
C PHE A 120 0.05 15.55 -9.78
N ARG A 121 1.17 14.98 -10.18
CA ARG A 121 1.75 15.12 -11.51
C ARG A 121 0.80 14.66 -12.60
N SER A 122 0.26 13.43 -12.48
CA SER A 122 -0.66 12.87 -13.47
C SER A 122 -1.92 13.72 -13.64
N THR A 123 -2.41 14.32 -12.56
CA THR A 123 -3.54 15.24 -12.59
C THR A 123 -3.18 16.53 -13.36
N LEU A 124 -1.96 17.06 -13.20
CA LEU A 124 -1.51 18.26 -13.92
C LEU A 124 -1.35 18.02 -15.44
N ASP A 125 -0.79 16.89 -15.83
CA ASP A 125 -0.56 16.54 -17.23
C ASP A 125 -1.86 16.52 -18.05
N TYR A 126 -3.00 16.33 -17.40
CA TYR A 126 -4.32 16.25 -18.03
C TYR A 126 -5.29 17.38 -17.62
N ALA A 127 -4.88 18.32 -16.75
CA ALA A 127 -5.77 19.33 -16.16
C ALA A 127 -6.46 20.23 -17.19
N ASP A 128 -5.82 20.53 -18.34
CA ASP A 128 -6.34 21.46 -19.33
C ASP A 128 -7.44 20.88 -20.22
N ASN A 129 -7.68 19.57 -20.22
CA ASN A 129 -8.47 18.92 -21.26
C ASN A 129 -9.73 18.18 -20.79
N ILE A 130 -9.85 17.79 -19.50
CA ILE A 130 -10.99 16.97 -19.06
C ILE A 130 -11.59 17.46 -17.75
N SER A 131 -12.68 18.18 -17.82
CA SER A 131 -13.36 18.75 -16.64
C SER A 131 -14.08 17.75 -15.71
N ARG A 132 -13.99 16.43 -15.90
CA ARG A 132 -14.70 15.41 -15.08
C ARG A 132 -14.09 14.01 -15.15
N VAL A 133 -12.77 13.88 -15.01
CA VAL A 133 -12.17 12.56 -14.77
C VAL A 133 -12.32 12.20 -13.30
N ASP A 134 -12.75 11.00 -13.01
CA ASP A 134 -12.71 10.46 -11.65
C ASP A 134 -11.29 9.94 -11.37
N TRP A 135 -10.44 10.81 -10.85
CA TRP A 135 -9.05 10.52 -10.52
C TRP A 135 -8.88 9.50 -9.40
N THR A 136 -9.95 9.14 -8.68
CA THR A 136 -9.87 8.12 -7.62
C THR A 136 -9.56 6.72 -8.17
N GLN A 137 -9.79 6.51 -9.47
CA GLN A 137 -9.52 5.25 -10.17
C GLN A 137 -8.06 5.12 -10.66
N TYR A 138 -7.31 6.23 -10.68
CA TYR A 138 -5.95 6.32 -11.22
C TYR A 138 -4.94 6.74 -10.15
N LYS A 139 -5.04 6.15 -8.96
CA LYS A 139 -4.12 6.40 -7.85
C LYS A 139 -3.03 5.36 -7.79
N ALA A 140 -1.80 5.82 -7.58
CA ALA A 140 -0.70 4.93 -7.32
C ALA A 140 -0.75 4.41 -5.88
N GLU A 141 -0.52 3.11 -5.71
CA GLU A 141 -0.38 2.47 -4.40
C GLU A 141 0.86 1.60 -4.37
N ILE A 142 1.61 1.70 -3.28
CA ILE A 142 2.72 0.80 -2.95
C ILE A 142 2.31 0.10 -1.66
N PRO A 143 1.95 -1.18 -1.72
CA PRO A 143 1.48 -1.90 -0.54
C PRO A 143 2.61 -2.07 0.49
N ILE A 144 2.29 -1.81 1.76
CA ILE A 144 3.17 -2.09 2.90
C ILE A 144 2.45 -3.06 3.81
N VAL A 145 2.96 -4.28 3.87
CA VAL A 145 2.35 -5.37 4.61
C VAL A 145 3.04 -5.51 5.96
N ASN A 146 2.28 -5.30 7.03
CA ASN A 146 2.75 -5.49 8.38
C ASN A 146 2.47 -6.93 8.84
N LEU A 147 3.50 -7.77 8.85
CA LEU A 147 3.48 -9.14 9.36
C LEU A 147 4.13 -9.25 10.76
N GLY A 148 4.08 -8.17 11.54
CA GLY A 148 4.43 -8.23 12.96
C GLY A 148 3.33 -8.91 13.75
N THR A 149 3.69 -9.82 14.67
CA THR A 149 2.71 -10.57 15.45
C THR A 149 3.23 -10.81 16.86
N GLY A 150 2.46 -10.38 17.85
CA GLY A 150 2.62 -10.71 19.26
C GLY A 150 4.05 -10.73 19.81
N GLU A 151 4.32 -11.64 20.71
CA GLU A 151 5.62 -11.89 21.32
C GLU A 151 6.31 -13.10 20.66
N GLU A 152 6.24 -13.20 19.34
CA GLU A 152 6.81 -14.29 18.58
C GLU A 152 8.33 -14.35 18.68
N ASN A 153 8.86 -15.54 18.95
CA ASN A 153 10.28 -15.82 18.86
C ASN A 153 10.73 -15.98 17.39
N THR A 154 12.03 -16.01 17.16
CA THR A 154 12.57 -16.07 15.80
C THR A 154 12.13 -17.32 15.03
N TYR A 155 12.06 -18.49 15.65
CA TYR A 155 11.62 -19.72 14.98
C TYR A 155 10.15 -19.68 14.57
N THR A 156 9.30 -19.01 15.36
CA THR A 156 7.89 -18.80 14.99
C THR A 156 7.78 -17.93 13.76
N ILE A 157 8.55 -16.83 13.69
CA ILE A 157 8.55 -15.92 12.54
C ILE A 157 9.10 -16.62 11.29
N LEU A 158 10.21 -17.38 11.42
CA LEU A 158 10.78 -18.14 10.30
C LEU A 158 9.80 -19.21 9.77
N GLY A 159 9.09 -19.89 10.65
CA GLY A 159 8.09 -20.88 10.25
C GLY A 159 6.92 -20.24 9.50
N ARG A 160 6.45 -19.10 10.00
CA ARG A 160 5.35 -18.33 9.38
C ARG A 160 5.74 -17.74 8.03
N SER A 161 6.99 -17.33 7.88
CA SER A 161 7.51 -16.80 6.61
C SER A 161 7.82 -17.87 5.58
N GLY A 162 7.81 -19.16 5.94
CA GLY A 162 8.24 -20.25 5.06
C GLY A 162 9.75 -20.46 4.99
N ALA A 163 10.57 -19.60 5.62
CA ALA A 163 12.04 -19.70 5.59
C ALA A 163 12.59 -20.93 6.36
N ASP A 164 11.92 -21.32 7.44
CA ASP A 164 12.08 -22.60 8.14
C ASP A 164 10.67 -23.13 8.47
N PRO A 165 9.97 -23.78 7.52
CA PRO A 165 8.56 -24.11 7.63
C PRO A 165 8.21 -24.87 8.93
N TYR A 166 7.05 -24.60 9.48
CA TYR A 166 6.51 -25.42 10.52
C TYR A 166 6.35 -26.86 10.05
N VAL A 167 6.51 -27.81 10.97
CA VAL A 167 6.26 -29.22 10.69
C VAL A 167 5.28 -29.84 11.66
N VAL A 168 4.51 -30.78 11.18
CA VAL A 168 3.68 -31.67 12.01
C VAL A 168 4.62 -32.53 12.85
N TYR A 169 4.52 -32.43 14.19
CA TYR A 169 5.49 -33.09 15.08
C TYR A 169 5.23 -34.58 15.29
N TYR A 170 3.98 -35.03 15.25
CA TYR A 170 3.58 -36.42 15.33
C TYR A 170 2.72 -36.82 14.14
N ASP A 171 2.68 -38.11 13.81
CA ASP A 171 1.77 -38.63 12.81
C ASP A 171 0.34 -38.24 13.13
N ILE A 172 -0.42 -37.78 12.13
CA ILE A 172 -1.84 -37.46 12.22
C ILE A 172 -2.61 -38.06 11.05
N THR A 173 -3.93 -38.10 11.13
CA THR A 173 -4.80 -38.40 10.02
C THR A 173 -5.76 -37.23 9.85
N ILE A 174 -5.75 -36.60 8.68
CA ILE A 174 -6.73 -35.58 8.33
C ILE A 174 -7.99 -36.29 7.85
N PRO A 175 -9.15 -36.10 8.52
CA PRO A 175 -10.39 -36.78 8.16
C PRO A 175 -10.93 -36.35 6.80
N ALA A 176 -11.81 -37.18 6.22
CA ALA A 176 -12.46 -36.92 4.94
C ALA A 176 -13.39 -35.70 4.99
N GLU A 177 -14.05 -35.50 6.11
CA GLU A 177 -14.95 -34.38 6.35
C GLU A 177 -14.23 -33.21 7.00
N THR A 178 -14.93 -32.08 7.21
CA THR A 178 -14.38 -30.86 7.80
C THR A 178 -14.28 -30.93 9.33
N GLU A 179 -13.95 -32.07 9.86
CA GLU A 179 -13.73 -32.28 11.30
C GLU A 179 -12.35 -31.78 11.71
N GLN A 180 -12.26 -31.28 12.93
CA GLN A 180 -11.02 -30.81 13.54
C GLN A 180 -10.09 -31.97 13.87
N VAL A 181 -8.81 -31.86 13.51
CA VAL A 181 -7.77 -32.78 13.97
C VAL A 181 -6.75 -32.01 14.82
N ALA A 182 -6.44 -32.55 16.00
CA ALA A 182 -5.42 -32.00 16.87
C ALA A 182 -4.02 -32.34 16.36
N LEU A 183 -3.10 -31.37 16.40
CA LEU A 183 -1.70 -31.56 16.03
C LEU A 183 -0.76 -30.77 16.94
N TYR A 184 0.50 -31.18 16.96
CA TYR A 184 1.59 -30.45 17.57
C TYR A 184 2.52 -29.92 16.46
N ILE A 185 2.99 -28.70 16.64
CA ILE A 185 3.80 -27.97 15.65
C ILE A 185 5.18 -27.70 16.22
N ARG A 186 6.21 -27.81 15.39
CA ARG A 186 7.60 -27.43 15.68
C ARG A 186 8.22 -26.79 14.44
N SER A 187 9.41 -26.17 14.60
CA SER A 187 10.28 -25.87 13.47
C SER A 187 10.84 -27.16 12.86
N SER A 188 11.45 -27.09 11.70
CA SER A 188 12.11 -28.23 11.05
C SER A 188 13.18 -28.88 11.93
N GLU A 189 13.84 -28.11 12.79
CA GLU A 189 14.83 -28.57 13.77
C GLU A 189 14.22 -29.04 15.11
N GLY A 190 12.90 -29.07 15.25
CA GLY A 190 12.19 -29.49 16.46
C GLY A 190 12.13 -28.43 17.56
N LYS A 191 12.43 -27.15 17.26
CA LYS A 191 12.32 -26.03 18.19
C LYS A 191 10.87 -25.69 18.47
N MET A 192 10.62 -25.08 19.63
CA MET A 192 9.29 -24.59 19.98
C MET A 192 8.89 -23.41 19.10
N VAL A 193 7.67 -23.45 18.60
CA VAL A 193 7.03 -22.39 17.86
C VAL A 193 5.62 -22.17 18.41
N GLU A 194 5.16 -20.93 18.40
CA GLU A 194 3.89 -20.54 19.02
C GLU A 194 3.07 -19.64 18.07
N PRO A 195 2.76 -20.12 16.82
CA PRO A 195 1.93 -19.33 15.92
C PRO A 195 0.53 -19.11 16.49
N LEU A 196 -0.16 -18.07 16.00
CA LEU A 196 -1.54 -17.72 16.33
C LEU A 196 -1.80 -17.28 17.78
N THR A 197 -0.79 -17.22 18.65
CA THR A 197 -0.99 -16.88 20.07
C THR A 197 -1.47 -15.45 20.24
N GLU A 198 -0.95 -14.52 19.45
CA GLU A 198 -1.24 -13.08 19.53
C GLU A 198 -1.76 -12.51 18.19
N GLY A 199 -2.26 -13.35 17.31
CA GLY A 199 -2.79 -12.95 15.99
C GLY A 199 -2.49 -13.97 14.91
N ASP A 200 -3.04 -13.73 13.71
CA ASP A 200 -2.83 -14.62 12.56
C ASP A 200 -1.48 -14.40 11.89
N GLY A 201 -1.11 -13.15 11.64
CA GLY A 201 0.19 -12.77 11.05
C GLY A 201 0.48 -13.41 9.69
N GLY A 202 -0.55 -13.81 8.92
CA GLY A 202 -0.40 -14.49 7.64
C GLY A 202 -0.21 -16.01 7.75
N VAL A 203 -0.57 -16.63 8.88
CA VAL A 203 -0.57 -18.09 9.03
C VAL A 203 -1.66 -18.71 8.17
N ASN A 204 -2.91 -18.26 8.30
CA ASN A 204 -4.06 -18.86 7.63
C ASN A 204 -4.37 -18.22 6.26
N PRO A 205 -4.86 -19.04 5.29
CA PRO A 205 -5.00 -20.48 5.36
C PRO A 205 -3.67 -21.22 5.33
N VAL A 206 -3.61 -22.44 5.85
CA VAL A 206 -2.43 -23.31 5.78
C VAL A 206 -2.67 -24.49 4.83
N THR A 207 -1.58 -25.00 4.25
CA THR A 207 -1.60 -26.23 3.47
C THR A 207 -0.77 -27.31 4.17
N ILE A 208 -1.38 -28.49 4.43
CA ILE A 208 -0.71 -29.67 5.01
C ILE A 208 -0.93 -30.85 4.06
N ALA A 209 0.14 -31.47 3.57
CA ALA A 209 0.06 -32.57 2.61
C ALA A 209 -0.81 -32.29 1.38
N GLY A 210 -0.82 -31.04 0.91
CA GLY A 210 -1.63 -30.58 -0.22
C GLY A 210 -3.11 -30.31 0.10
N ILE A 211 -3.50 -30.37 1.37
CA ILE A 211 -4.86 -30.07 1.84
C ILE A 211 -4.85 -28.66 2.43
N GLU A 212 -5.66 -27.77 1.85
CA GLU A 212 -5.87 -26.44 2.38
C GLU A 212 -6.84 -26.47 3.57
N GLY A 213 -6.52 -25.71 4.61
CA GLY A 213 -7.31 -25.67 5.83
C GLY A 213 -7.02 -24.46 6.70
N THR A 214 -7.72 -24.38 7.81
CA THR A 214 -7.53 -23.36 8.83
C THR A 214 -6.86 -23.97 10.06
N LEU A 215 -5.80 -23.33 10.51
CA LEU A 215 -5.14 -23.67 11.77
C LEU A 215 -5.70 -22.77 12.87
N THR A 216 -6.05 -23.37 14.01
CA THR A 216 -6.44 -22.65 15.22
C THR A 216 -5.65 -23.17 16.41
N HIS A 217 -5.48 -22.37 17.46
CA HIS A 217 -4.87 -22.83 18.70
C HIS A 217 -5.88 -22.85 19.84
N GLY A 218 -5.72 -23.83 20.76
CA GLY A 218 -6.40 -23.87 22.02
C GLY A 218 -5.36 -23.98 23.14
N SER A 219 -5.61 -23.37 24.29
CA SER A 219 -4.76 -23.51 25.45
C SER A 219 -5.42 -24.48 26.47
N GLU A 220 -4.82 -25.63 26.66
CA GLU A 220 -5.16 -26.54 27.77
C GLU A 220 -3.97 -26.62 28.74
N GLY A 221 -4.02 -25.81 29.80
CA GLY A 221 -2.95 -25.76 30.81
C GLY A 221 -1.67 -25.10 30.28
N TYR A 222 -0.53 -25.80 30.38
CA TYR A 222 0.79 -25.31 29.95
C TYR A 222 1.16 -25.69 28.49
N ASN A 223 0.29 -26.44 27.79
CA ASN A 223 0.56 -26.92 26.43
C ASN A 223 -0.36 -26.23 25.45
N THR A 224 0.22 -25.63 24.41
CA THR A 224 -0.52 -25.15 23.27
C THR A 224 -0.83 -26.31 22.34
N THR A 225 -2.10 -26.59 22.12
CA THR A 225 -2.57 -27.58 21.15
C THR A 225 -3.10 -26.87 19.95
N TYR A 226 -2.68 -27.28 18.77
CA TYR A 226 -3.20 -26.74 17.52
C TYR A 226 -4.24 -27.66 16.93
N TYR A 227 -5.16 -27.09 16.18
CA TYR A 227 -6.23 -27.82 15.50
C TYR A 227 -6.25 -27.41 14.05
N PHE A 228 -6.22 -28.38 13.16
CA PHE A 228 -6.38 -28.18 11.72
C PHE A 228 -7.78 -28.58 11.31
N THR A 229 -8.42 -27.75 10.49
CA THR A 229 -9.73 -28.01 9.88
C THR A 229 -9.61 -27.76 8.37
N ARG A 230 -9.78 -28.80 7.55
CA ARG A 230 -9.74 -28.65 6.11
C ARG A 230 -10.90 -27.78 5.61
N LEU A 231 -10.69 -27.01 4.53
CA LEU A 231 -11.72 -26.14 3.99
C LEU A 231 -12.79 -26.91 3.22
N GLU A 232 -12.40 -27.93 2.46
CA GLU A 232 -13.29 -28.71 1.61
C GLU A 232 -13.22 -30.20 1.96
N PRO A 233 -14.35 -30.94 1.98
CA PRO A 233 -14.33 -32.39 2.12
C PRO A 233 -13.53 -33.10 1.01
N GLY A 234 -12.94 -34.26 1.33
CA GLY A 234 -12.16 -35.04 0.37
C GLY A 234 -11.81 -36.42 0.90
N GLU A 235 -10.72 -37.02 0.46
CA GLU A 235 -10.28 -38.30 0.98
C GLU A 235 -9.59 -38.12 2.35
N GLU A 236 -9.70 -39.14 3.20
CA GLU A 236 -8.93 -39.24 4.43
C GLU A 236 -7.44 -39.41 4.06
N ILE A 237 -6.56 -38.62 4.68
CA ILE A 237 -5.13 -38.64 4.37
C ILE A 237 -4.31 -38.83 5.65
N PHE A 238 -3.42 -39.83 5.61
CA PHE A 238 -2.37 -40.00 6.61
C PHE A 238 -1.23 -39.00 6.37
N VAL A 239 -0.86 -38.25 7.39
CA VAL A 239 0.20 -37.22 7.36
C VAL A 239 1.29 -37.65 8.33
N PRO A 240 2.47 -38.04 7.86
CA PRO A 240 3.58 -38.43 8.71
C PRO A 240 4.18 -37.24 9.44
N ALA A 241 4.80 -37.49 10.58
CA ALA A 241 5.62 -36.52 11.30
C ALA A 241 6.71 -35.94 10.38
N GLY A 242 7.01 -34.65 10.52
CA GLY A 242 7.93 -33.94 9.65
C GLY A 242 7.30 -33.38 8.37
N THR A 243 6.01 -33.63 8.13
CA THR A 243 5.32 -32.97 7.01
C THR A 243 5.24 -31.47 7.25
N GLU A 244 5.62 -30.69 6.23
CA GLU A 244 5.57 -29.23 6.29
C GLU A 244 4.15 -28.69 6.34
N ILE A 245 4.01 -27.58 7.08
CA ILE A 245 2.80 -26.77 7.15
C ILE A 245 3.12 -25.46 6.43
N VAL A 246 2.62 -25.30 5.22
CA VAL A 246 2.80 -24.10 4.42
C VAL A 246 1.75 -23.07 4.82
N THR A 247 2.19 -21.92 5.24
CA THR A 247 1.32 -20.79 5.65
C THR A 247 0.92 -19.92 4.45
N ALA A 248 -0.11 -19.11 4.58
CA ALA A 248 -0.54 -18.19 3.53
C ALA A 248 0.58 -17.20 3.15
N ALA A 249 1.30 -16.67 4.12
CA ALA A 249 2.33 -15.67 3.89
C ALA A 249 3.64 -16.23 3.31
N ALA A 250 3.83 -17.57 3.31
CA ALA A 250 5.09 -18.20 2.92
C ALA A 250 5.54 -17.83 1.50
N ASP A 251 4.62 -17.79 0.56
CA ASP A 251 4.90 -17.53 -0.86
C ASP A 251 4.31 -16.21 -1.38
N GLU A 252 3.45 -15.54 -0.60
CA GLU A 252 2.67 -14.40 -1.07
C GLU A 252 3.51 -13.15 -1.33
N TYR A 253 4.56 -12.92 -0.51
CA TYR A 253 5.33 -11.67 -0.51
C TYR A 253 6.78 -11.82 -0.97
N LEU A 254 7.13 -12.89 -1.70
CA LEU A 254 8.52 -13.18 -2.09
C LEU A 254 9.13 -12.11 -3.01
N ASN A 255 8.33 -11.41 -3.77
CA ASN A 255 8.76 -10.32 -4.64
C ASN A 255 8.76 -8.94 -3.94
N TYR A 256 8.25 -8.86 -2.70
CA TYR A 256 8.23 -7.62 -1.93
C TYR A 256 9.61 -7.36 -1.30
N PHE A 257 9.88 -6.10 -1.06
CA PHE A 257 11.04 -5.64 -0.34
C PHE A 257 10.95 -6.02 1.15
N PRO A 258 11.81 -6.91 1.69
CA PRO A 258 11.71 -7.33 3.08
C PRO A 258 12.39 -6.34 4.04
N ILE A 259 11.67 -5.91 5.07
CA ILE A 259 12.19 -5.26 6.27
C ILE A 259 12.08 -6.27 7.41
N ILE A 260 13.21 -6.62 8.01
CA ILE A 260 13.31 -7.71 8.98
C ILE A 260 13.69 -7.14 10.33
N TRP A 261 12.79 -7.28 11.32
CA TRP A 261 13.04 -6.93 12.71
C TRP A 261 12.62 -8.08 13.62
N ILE A 262 13.51 -9.05 13.79
CA ILE A 262 13.28 -10.28 14.56
C ILE A 262 14.32 -10.41 15.68
N GLY A 263 13.99 -11.13 16.74
CA GLY A 263 14.90 -11.46 17.83
C GLY A 263 14.64 -10.73 19.15
N SER A 264 13.70 -9.77 19.22
CA SER A 264 13.41 -9.06 20.46
C SER A 264 12.80 -9.95 21.54
N TYR A 265 12.23 -11.09 21.16
CA TYR A 265 11.64 -12.11 22.04
C TYR A 265 12.43 -13.43 22.05
N GLY A 266 13.70 -13.40 21.64
CA GLY A 266 14.66 -14.47 21.86
C GLY A 266 14.68 -15.58 20.83
N ASP A 267 15.16 -16.75 21.31
CA ASP A 267 15.39 -17.99 20.57
C ASP A 267 16.51 -17.89 19.51
N TYR A 268 17.57 -17.19 19.87
CA TYR A 268 18.88 -17.26 19.24
C TYR A 268 19.96 -17.38 20.35
N SER A 269 21.05 -18.06 20.05
CA SER A 269 22.13 -18.34 20.99
C SER A 269 23.28 -17.33 20.97
N SER A 270 23.43 -16.59 19.85
CA SER A 270 24.45 -15.57 19.64
C SER A 270 24.04 -14.61 18.52
N ALA A 271 24.80 -13.55 18.31
CA ALA A 271 24.59 -12.64 17.16
C ALA A 271 24.76 -13.38 15.83
N GLU A 272 25.73 -14.30 15.72
CA GLU A 272 25.94 -15.10 14.51
C GLU A 272 24.78 -16.06 14.24
N ASP A 273 24.16 -16.59 15.28
CA ASP A 273 22.96 -17.41 15.16
C ASP A 273 21.79 -16.57 14.61
N LEU A 274 21.55 -15.39 15.18
CA LEU A 274 20.53 -14.49 14.66
C LEU A 274 20.82 -14.06 13.21
N VAL A 275 22.09 -13.79 12.86
CA VAL A 275 22.51 -13.53 11.47
C VAL A 275 22.12 -14.71 10.57
N SER A 276 22.36 -15.94 11.01
CA SER A 276 22.02 -17.14 10.23
C SER A 276 20.52 -17.25 10.01
N GLN A 277 19.72 -16.98 11.04
CA GLN A 277 18.27 -17.02 10.96
C GLN A 277 17.71 -15.91 10.02
N ILE A 278 18.24 -14.69 10.11
CA ILE A 278 17.87 -13.61 9.16
C ILE A 278 18.24 -13.99 7.73
N ARG A 279 19.38 -14.64 7.52
CA ARG A 279 19.79 -15.11 6.19
C ARG A 279 18.87 -16.16 5.61
N LEU A 280 18.32 -17.08 6.42
CA LEU A 280 17.29 -18.03 5.94
C LEU A 280 16.09 -17.28 5.36
N LEU A 281 15.64 -16.22 6.04
CA LEU A 281 14.53 -15.41 5.55
C LEU A 281 14.89 -14.68 4.25
N LEU A 282 16.10 -14.10 4.16
CA LEU A 282 16.58 -13.47 2.92
C LEU A 282 16.75 -14.49 1.79
N GLU A 283 17.25 -15.71 2.07
CA GLU A 283 17.35 -16.79 1.10
C GLU A 283 15.99 -17.21 0.57
N HIS A 284 14.99 -17.29 1.45
CA HIS A 284 13.61 -17.59 1.06
C HIS A 284 13.03 -16.51 0.13
N HIS A 285 13.35 -15.24 0.36
CA HIS A 285 13.04 -14.13 -0.55
C HIS A 285 13.94 -14.08 -1.80
N GLY A 286 14.74 -15.11 -2.07
CA GLY A 286 15.62 -15.19 -3.25
C GLY A 286 16.88 -14.34 -3.16
N ASN A 287 17.34 -13.97 -1.97
CA ASN A 287 18.50 -13.11 -1.73
C ASN A 287 18.37 -11.75 -2.45
N PRO A 288 17.36 -10.93 -2.13
CA PRO A 288 17.15 -9.67 -2.82
C PRO A 288 18.32 -8.70 -2.58
N ASP A 289 18.65 -7.90 -3.58
CA ASP A 289 19.63 -6.81 -3.44
C ASP A 289 19.11 -5.67 -2.55
N ARG A 290 17.78 -5.60 -2.40
CA ARG A 290 17.08 -4.59 -1.61
C ARG A 290 16.41 -5.24 -0.42
N TYR A 291 16.87 -4.92 0.78
CA TYR A 291 16.30 -5.35 2.06
C TYR A 291 16.82 -4.44 3.18
N LEU A 292 16.18 -4.48 4.33
CA LEU A 292 16.69 -3.85 5.54
C LEU A 292 16.58 -4.78 6.75
N VAL A 293 17.58 -4.72 7.61
CA VAL A 293 17.60 -5.42 8.90
C VAL A 293 17.62 -4.38 10.01
N VAL A 294 16.59 -4.38 10.87
CA VAL A 294 16.48 -3.47 12.00
C VAL A 294 17.11 -4.11 13.22
N GLY A 295 18.04 -3.41 13.83
CA GLY A 295 18.77 -3.88 15.01
C GLY A 295 17.92 -3.88 16.27
N LEU A 296 18.30 -4.73 17.22
CA LEU A 296 17.62 -4.88 18.50
C LEU A 296 17.91 -3.71 19.45
N CYS A 297 16.92 -3.26 20.20
CA CYS A 297 17.06 -2.32 21.31
C CYS A 297 17.23 -3.03 22.65
N TYR A 298 16.84 -4.29 22.73
CA TYR A 298 16.91 -5.13 23.91
C TYR A 298 17.41 -6.51 23.51
N ILE A 299 18.40 -7.05 24.24
CA ILE A 299 18.89 -8.41 24.11
C ILE A 299 18.70 -9.13 25.45
N ASP A 300 18.13 -10.32 25.41
CA ASP A 300 17.93 -11.16 26.60
C ASP A 300 19.14 -12.05 26.94
N ILE A 301 20.25 -11.84 26.23
CA ILE A 301 21.45 -12.64 26.43
C ILE A 301 22.21 -12.11 27.63
N TYR A 302 22.28 -12.91 28.68
CA TYR A 302 23.06 -12.63 29.88
C TYR A 302 24.56 -12.86 29.60
N TYR A 303 25.23 -11.81 29.08
CA TYR A 303 26.70 -11.82 29.04
C TYR A 303 27.25 -11.17 30.31
N GLY A 304 28.27 -11.79 30.90
CA GLY A 304 28.93 -11.32 32.14
C GLY A 304 29.70 -10.01 32.05
N GLY A 305 29.48 -9.21 31.02
CA GLY A 305 29.98 -7.84 30.83
C GLY A 305 28.85 -6.81 30.99
N GLY A 306 29.18 -5.55 31.17
CA GLY A 306 28.18 -4.48 31.25
C GLY A 306 27.30 -4.47 29.97
N TYR A 307 26.04 -4.07 30.13
CA TYR A 307 25.00 -4.07 29.09
C TYR A 307 25.47 -3.45 27.76
N ASN A 308 26.19 -2.32 27.79
CA ASN A 308 26.68 -1.66 26.59
C ASN A 308 27.71 -2.47 25.81
N THR A 309 28.66 -3.14 26.47
CA THR A 309 29.70 -3.92 25.80
C THR A 309 29.10 -5.10 25.04
N ALA A 310 28.12 -5.80 25.64
CA ALA A 310 27.43 -6.88 24.98
C ALA A 310 26.67 -6.43 23.72
N PHE A 311 26.06 -5.24 23.76
CA PHE A 311 25.41 -4.66 22.58
C PHE A 311 26.39 -4.26 21.48
N GLU A 312 27.50 -3.60 21.82
CA GLU A 312 28.51 -3.17 20.84
C GLU A 312 29.09 -4.38 20.10
N ASP A 313 29.40 -5.47 20.82
CA ASP A 313 29.85 -6.72 20.20
C ASP A 313 28.80 -7.30 19.28
N PHE A 314 27.54 -7.39 19.74
CA PHE A 314 26.41 -7.88 18.96
C PHE A 314 26.17 -7.06 17.70
N GLU A 315 26.10 -5.74 17.82
CA GLU A 315 25.90 -4.80 16.72
C GLU A 315 27.05 -4.85 15.70
N SER A 316 28.28 -5.09 16.16
CA SER A 316 29.44 -5.27 15.28
C SER A 316 29.30 -6.48 14.38
N VAL A 317 28.76 -7.60 14.89
CA VAL A 317 28.50 -8.81 14.11
C VAL A 317 27.40 -8.53 13.08
N MET A 318 26.30 -7.87 13.49
CA MET A 318 25.20 -7.51 12.60
C MET A 318 25.66 -6.56 11.49
N LEU A 319 26.41 -5.52 11.84
CA LEU A 319 26.95 -4.56 10.87
C LEU A 319 27.90 -5.26 9.87
N LYS A 320 28.75 -6.16 10.35
CA LYS A 320 29.63 -6.95 9.48
C LYS A 320 28.87 -7.85 8.52
N ALA A 321 27.73 -8.40 8.95
CA ALA A 321 26.92 -9.36 8.19
C ALA A 321 26.08 -8.68 7.09
N PHE A 322 25.52 -7.48 7.39
CA PHE A 322 24.52 -6.83 6.54
C PHE A 322 24.96 -5.45 6.02
N GLY A 323 26.09 -4.90 6.48
CA GLY A 323 26.65 -3.64 5.99
C GLY A 323 25.66 -2.48 6.09
N ASP A 324 25.49 -1.77 4.99
CA ASP A 324 24.63 -0.59 4.91
C ASP A 324 23.12 -0.94 4.99
N HIS A 325 22.76 -2.21 4.82
CA HIS A 325 21.37 -2.68 5.02
C HIS A 325 21.00 -2.85 6.50
N PHE A 326 21.98 -2.74 7.43
CA PHE A 326 21.72 -2.81 8.86
C PHE A 326 21.43 -1.42 9.43
N ILE A 327 20.30 -1.30 10.13
CA ILE A 327 19.92 -0.11 10.89
C ILE A 327 20.22 -0.38 12.36
N ASN A 328 21.23 0.30 12.91
CA ASN A 328 21.52 0.24 14.35
C ASN A 328 20.51 1.11 15.13
N LEU A 329 19.30 0.55 15.31
CA LEU A 329 18.19 1.24 15.95
C LEU A 329 18.51 1.66 17.38
N ARG A 330 19.13 0.79 18.19
CA ARG A 330 19.47 1.12 19.59
C ARG A 330 20.39 2.34 19.66
N LYS A 331 21.42 2.38 18.81
CA LYS A 331 22.35 3.50 18.78
C LYS A 331 21.65 4.80 18.41
N TYR A 332 20.80 4.78 17.39
CA TYR A 332 19.98 5.92 17.01
C TYR A 332 19.09 6.39 18.16
N MET A 333 18.37 5.46 18.79
CA MET A 333 17.49 5.79 19.92
C MET A 333 18.22 6.35 21.12
N ALA A 334 19.48 5.91 21.35
CA ALA A 334 20.29 6.37 22.46
C ALA A 334 21.08 7.67 22.17
N SER A 335 21.12 8.17 20.91
CA SER A 335 21.87 9.37 20.55
C SER A 335 20.98 10.49 20.00
N ASP A 336 20.27 10.23 18.92
CA ASP A 336 19.68 11.28 18.07
C ASP A 336 18.15 11.40 18.21
N ALA A 337 17.48 10.32 18.62
CA ALA A 337 16.02 10.20 18.57
C ALA A 337 15.25 11.27 19.38
N LEU A 338 15.75 11.72 20.55
CA LEU A 338 15.10 12.81 21.31
C LEU A 338 15.25 14.15 20.60
N ALA A 339 16.41 14.40 19.97
CA ALA A 339 16.63 15.63 19.22
C ALA A 339 15.73 15.68 17.98
N ASP A 340 15.63 14.58 17.25
CA ASP A 340 14.75 14.46 16.07
C ASP A 340 13.26 14.55 16.46
N ALA A 341 12.90 14.14 17.69
CA ALA A 341 11.57 14.32 18.26
C ALA A 341 11.31 15.75 18.79
N GLU A 342 12.30 16.65 18.75
CA GLU A 342 12.27 17.98 19.39
C GLU A 342 11.93 17.90 20.89
N MET A 343 12.43 16.85 21.58
CA MET A 343 12.18 16.59 23.00
C MET A 343 13.44 16.81 23.83
N GLU A 344 13.28 17.41 25.01
CA GLU A 344 14.34 17.48 26.02
C GLU A 344 14.34 16.18 26.85
N ALA A 345 15.53 15.68 27.17
CA ALA A 345 15.67 14.49 27.99
C ALA A 345 15.17 14.75 29.43
N SER A 346 14.27 13.91 29.90
CA SER A 346 13.91 13.85 31.32
C SER A 346 15.03 13.20 32.14
N LYS A 347 14.96 13.25 33.46
CA LYS A 347 15.93 12.53 34.34
C LYS A 347 15.93 11.02 34.12
N ASP A 348 14.77 10.47 33.82
CA ASP A 348 14.64 9.05 33.54
C ASP A 348 15.24 8.73 32.14
N ASP A 349 15.11 9.62 31.17
CA ASP A 349 15.75 9.49 29.86
C ASP A 349 17.28 9.61 29.98
N GLU A 350 17.80 10.57 30.76
CA GLU A 350 19.25 10.73 31.01
C GLU A 350 19.87 9.44 31.56
N TYR A 351 19.13 8.74 32.45
CA TYR A 351 19.59 7.45 32.99
C TYR A 351 19.62 6.37 31.88
N GLU A 352 18.54 6.22 31.11
CA GLU A 352 18.47 5.21 30.04
C GLU A 352 19.55 5.46 28.98
N LEU A 353 19.73 6.73 28.56
CA LEU A 353 20.77 7.13 27.61
C LEU A 353 22.17 6.83 28.15
N SER A 354 22.42 7.05 29.44
CA SER A 354 23.73 6.79 30.09
C SER A 354 24.11 5.28 30.04
N VAL A 355 23.13 4.40 29.93
CA VAL A 355 23.34 2.96 29.82
C VAL A 355 23.07 2.44 28.40
N GLY A 356 22.93 3.34 27.41
CA GLY A 356 22.78 3.00 26.01
C GLY A 356 21.45 2.39 25.63
N ARG A 357 20.38 2.73 26.34
CA ARG A 357 19.01 2.25 26.08
C ARG A 357 18.14 3.32 25.44
N PRO A 358 17.06 2.94 24.74
CA PRO A 358 16.07 3.89 24.28
C PRO A 358 15.47 4.71 25.43
N PRO A 359 15.28 6.03 25.27
CA PRO A 359 14.71 6.89 26.30
C PRO A 359 13.28 6.49 26.65
N GLN A 360 12.90 6.65 27.92
CA GLN A 360 11.55 6.27 28.38
C GLN A 360 10.45 7.09 27.71
N SER A 361 10.71 8.36 27.41
CA SER A 361 9.77 9.26 26.75
C SER A 361 9.36 8.79 25.34
N LEU A 362 10.14 7.93 24.71
CA LEU A 362 9.84 7.35 23.39
C LEU A 362 9.25 5.94 23.49
N ARG A 363 9.00 5.40 24.70
CA ARG A 363 8.34 4.11 24.91
C ARG A 363 6.83 4.26 25.09
N ALA A 364 6.08 3.20 24.85
CA ALA A 364 4.63 3.15 25.06
C ALA A 364 4.28 3.36 26.55
N THR A 365 5.03 2.72 27.44
CA THR A 365 5.02 2.96 28.89
C THR A 365 6.45 2.89 29.43
N LYS A 366 6.65 3.33 30.67
CA LYS A 366 7.96 3.37 31.31
C LYS A 366 8.75 2.04 31.22
N ASP A 367 8.06 0.92 31.38
CA ASP A 367 8.65 -0.42 31.45
C ASP A 367 8.42 -1.23 30.16
N SER A 368 7.81 -0.64 29.14
CA SER A 368 7.54 -1.30 27.86
C SER A 368 8.80 -1.41 27.00
N ARG A 369 8.90 -2.51 26.24
CA ARG A 369 9.82 -2.61 25.11
C ARG A 369 9.25 -1.91 23.85
N GLU A 370 7.93 -1.77 23.79
CA GLU A 370 7.23 -1.10 22.69
C GLU A 370 7.47 0.41 22.72
N PHE A 371 7.44 1.01 21.56
CA PHE A 371 7.61 2.45 21.40
C PHE A 371 6.28 3.21 21.47
N SER A 372 6.33 4.47 21.85
CA SER A 372 5.23 5.41 21.73
C SER A 372 4.94 5.73 20.25
N ALA A 373 3.83 6.40 19.98
CA ALA A 373 3.52 6.86 18.62
C ALA A 373 4.65 7.72 18.02
N THR A 374 5.29 8.58 18.84
CA THR A 374 6.45 9.38 18.42
C THR A 374 7.64 8.46 18.11
N GLY A 375 7.94 7.49 18.99
CA GLY A 375 9.03 6.54 18.76
C GLY A 375 8.84 5.73 17.45
N TYR A 376 7.63 5.23 17.18
CA TYR A 376 7.36 4.51 15.93
C TYR A 376 7.43 5.40 14.69
N LYS A 377 7.04 6.67 14.76
CA LYS A 377 7.23 7.62 13.66
C LYS A 377 8.70 7.86 13.36
N LEU A 378 9.53 8.00 14.38
CA LEU A 378 10.98 8.12 14.21
C LEU A 378 11.60 6.87 13.59
N ILE A 379 11.15 5.68 13.99
CA ILE A 379 11.62 4.42 13.38
C ILE A 379 11.20 4.36 11.90
N GLY A 380 9.97 4.71 11.57
CA GLY A 380 9.50 4.77 10.19
C GLY A 380 10.31 5.76 9.35
N GLN A 381 10.63 6.95 9.90
CA GLN A 381 11.48 7.94 9.25
C GLN A 381 12.90 7.42 9.04
N LEU A 382 13.51 6.82 10.06
CA LEU A 382 14.85 6.24 9.96
C LEU A 382 14.97 5.15 8.88
N ILE A 383 13.93 4.32 8.77
CA ILE A 383 13.84 3.29 7.73
C ILE A 383 13.69 3.95 6.34
N TYR A 384 12.79 4.91 6.21
CA TYR A 384 12.59 5.65 4.96
C TYR A 384 13.89 6.34 4.50
N ASP A 385 14.56 7.04 5.40
CA ASP A 385 15.82 7.73 5.11
C ASP A 385 16.92 6.75 4.68
N ARG A 386 16.96 5.55 5.29
CA ARG A 386 17.89 4.52 4.89
C ARG A 386 17.59 3.97 3.49
N MET A 387 16.32 3.76 3.16
CA MET A 387 15.89 3.36 1.81
C MET A 387 16.27 4.42 0.77
N ASP A 388 16.05 5.70 1.09
CA ASP A 388 16.42 6.83 0.21
C ASP A 388 17.93 6.94 0.04
N GLN A 389 18.72 6.79 1.11
CA GLN A 389 20.20 6.78 1.09
C GLN A 389 20.77 5.64 0.24
N LEU A 390 20.11 4.49 0.23
CA LEU A 390 20.49 3.32 -0.58
C LEU A 390 19.98 3.41 -2.03
N GLY A 391 19.32 4.51 -2.40
CA GLY A 391 18.80 4.74 -3.75
C GLY A 391 17.62 3.84 -4.14
N TYR A 392 16.87 3.32 -3.16
CA TYR A 392 15.77 2.39 -3.45
C TYR A 392 14.59 3.02 -4.16
N PHE A 393 14.52 4.35 -4.11
CA PHE A 393 13.47 5.12 -4.79
C PHE A 393 13.94 5.77 -6.10
N ASP A 394 15.23 5.70 -6.45
CA ASP A 394 15.80 6.48 -7.54
C ASP A 394 15.15 6.15 -8.90
N GLU A 395 15.06 4.85 -9.23
CA GLU A 395 14.47 4.43 -10.49
C GLU A 395 12.98 4.74 -10.56
N ILE A 396 12.21 4.48 -9.50
CA ILE A 396 10.77 4.74 -9.51
C ILE A 396 10.48 6.24 -9.62
N VAL A 397 11.22 7.08 -8.89
CA VAL A 397 11.09 8.54 -8.92
C VAL A 397 11.41 9.06 -10.33
N LYS A 398 12.46 8.55 -10.95
CA LYS A 398 12.92 8.93 -12.29
C LYS A 398 11.93 8.47 -13.36
N GLU A 399 11.56 7.19 -13.38
CA GLU A 399 10.69 6.64 -14.44
C GLU A 399 9.26 7.18 -14.36
N LEU A 400 8.75 7.45 -13.14
CA LEU A 400 7.46 8.14 -12.96
C LEU A 400 7.57 9.66 -13.19
N GLY A 401 8.78 10.23 -13.37
CA GLY A 401 9.00 11.65 -13.61
C GLY A 401 8.55 12.56 -12.46
N ILE A 402 8.63 12.09 -11.23
CA ILE A 402 8.22 12.85 -10.02
C ILE A 402 9.39 13.60 -9.35
N ASP A 403 10.60 13.46 -9.84
CA ASP A 403 11.80 14.16 -9.39
C ASP A 403 11.68 15.68 -9.53
N THR A 404 11.16 16.15 -10.66
CA THR A 404 10.89 17.59 -10.90
C THR A 404 9.86 18.14 -9.93
N VAL A 405 8.80 17.37 -9.63
CA VAL A 405 7.78 17.77 -8.66
C VAL A 405 8.37 17.84 -7.26
N ARG A 406 9.24 16.89 -6.88
CA ARG A 406 9.96 16.93 -5.60
C ARG A 406 10.87 18.15 -5.49
N GLU A 407 11.57 18.52 -6.55
CA GLU A 407 12.39 19.75 -6.59
C GLU A 407 11.54 21.02 -6.53
N GLU A 408 10.43 21.08 -7.25
CA GLU A 408 9.50 22.20 -7.24
C GLU A 408 8.89 22.42 -5.84
N ILE A 409 8.48 21.35 -5.16
CA ILE A 409 8.00 21.41 -3.78
C ILE A 409 9.12 21.89 -2.83
N ARG A 410 10.34 21.41 -3.03
CA ARG A 410 11.50 21.79 -2.22
C ARG A 410 11.93 23.23 -2.45
N THR A 411 11.81 23.72 -3.67
CA THR A 411 12.17 25.12 -4.06
C THR A 411 11.02 26.11 -3.91
N GLY A 412 9.80 25.62 -3.64
CA GLY A 412 8.59 26.42 -3.55
C GLY A 412 8.12 26.89 -4.93
N VAL A 413 7.24 26.12 -5.56
CA VAL A 413 6.53 26.56 -6.77
C VAL A 413 5.81 27.87 -6.46
N ARG A 414 6.08 28.90 -7.22
CA ARG A 414 5.34 30.15 -7.14
C ARG A 414 4.24 30.13 -8.19
N ASP A 415 3.01 30.41 -7.75
CA ASP A 415 1.91 30.66 -8.68
C ASP A 415 2.17 31.91 -9.54
N GLU A 416 1.32 32.14 -10.49
CA GLU A 416 1.38 33.35 -11.35
C GLU A 416 1.34 34.68 -10.58
N ASN A 417 0.98 34.64 -9.29
CA ASN A 417 0.96 35.76 -8.36
C ASN A 417 2.21 35.81 -7.46
N GLY A 418 3.17 34.88 -7.63
CA GLY A 418 4.40 34.82 -6.86
C GLY A 418 4.23 34.25 -5.45
N VAL A 419 3.12 33.59 -5.15
CA VAL A 419 2.84 32.91 -3.86
C VAL A 419 3.41 31.51 -3.91
N THR A 420 4.23 31.15 -2.92
CA THR A 420 4.77 29.80 -2.78
C THR A 420 3.64 28.82 -2.45
N ILE A 421 3.34 27.88 -3.34
CA ILE A 421 2.41 26.79 -3.07
C ILE A 421 3.16 25.75 -2.27
N THR A 422 3.00 25.76 -0.93
CA THR A 422 3.43 24.65 -0.10
C THR A 422 2.35 23.59 -0.15
N SER A 423 2.68 22.41 -0.70
CA SER A 423 1.77 21.27 -0.68
C SER A 423 1.56 20.83 0.77
N GLY A 424 0.36 21.03 1.24
CA GLY A 424 -0.29 20.27 2.29
C GLY A 424 0.18 20.50 3.73
N GLN A 425 -0.59 21.24 4.42
CA GLN A 425 -0.98 20.90 5.79
C GLN A 425 -2.38 20.28 5.77
#